data_97837d8f41f603c41928924c10066ecd
#
_entry.id   97837d8f41f603c41928924c10066ecd
#
_cell.length_a   1.000
_cell.length_b   1.000
_cell.length_c   1.000
_cell.angle_alpha   90.00
_cell.angle_beta   90.00
_cell.angle_gamma   90.00
#
_symmetry.space_group_name_H-M   'P 1'
#
loop_
_entity.id
_entity.type
_entity.pdbx_description
1 polymer ?
#
loop_
_entity_poly.entity_id
_entity_poly.type
_entity_poly.pdbx_seq_one_letter_code
_entity_poly.pdbx_strand_id
1 'polypeptide(L)'
;MAYDEKLIAALKSKAKTLRRDTIEMIKAGGAGWLGGSFSQADIITALMFHHLKHDPGNPKWEERDRLIVSKAHCCETVYAALGEAGYFDKKEYRSYGKFGAVLQAHTERIVPGIEYSGGSLGQGLSFALGEAMAARIGRPTPLYRVFCILGDGECNEGQVWEAVMAAAHYKVDNLVAIIDHNKFQSGSKVEDRINLIPMVEKWQTFGWNAVEIDGHNYTEILTALENADKTPGQPHAIVAHTVKCKGVPAFEHKNLHFCKLTDDMYAEAMAVLG
;
A
#
# COMPACT_ATOMS: atom_id res chain seq x y z
N MET A 1 22.10 -6.98 2.20
CA MET A 1 22.23 -8.44 1.97
C MET A 1 21.78 -8.74 0.55
N ALA A 2 22.37 -9.75 -0.10
CA ALA A 2 21.85 -10.20 -1.40
C ALA A 2 20.69 -11.17 -1.13
N TYR A 3 19.49 -10.82 -1.61
CA TYR A 3 18.34 -11.74 -1.59
C TYR A 3 18.49 -12.78 -2.69
N ASP A 4 17.90 -13.97 -2.48
CA ASP A 4 17.87 -15.02 -3.49
C ASP A 4 17.16 -14.52 -4.77
N GLU A 5 17.81 -14.68 -5.91
CA GLU A 5 17.25 -14.30 -7.22
C GLU A 5 15.91 -15.01 -7.52
N LYS A 6 15.72 -16.23 -7.01
CA LYS A 6 14.46 -16.98 -7.13
C LYS A 6 13.33 -16.28 -6.37
N LEU A 7 13.62 -15.78 -5.17
CA LEU A 7 12.65 -14.98 -4.39
C LEU A 7 12.24 -13.73 -5.15
N ILE A 8 13.23 -12.97 -5.63
CA ILE A 8 12.96 -11.73 -6.41
C ILE A 8 12.13 -12.03 -7.65
N ALA A 9 12.46 -13.09 -8.39
CA ALA A 9 11.71 -13.51 -9.57
C ALA A 9 10.27 -13.91 -9.23
N ALA A 10 10.07 -14.64 -8.13
CA ALA A 10 8.75 -15.04 -7.65
C ALA A 10 7.89 -13.82 -7.27
N LEU A 11 8.46 -12.85 -6.55
CA LEU A 11 7.76 -11.61 -6.18
C LEU A 11 7.41 -10.78 -7.43
N LYS A 12 8.31 -10.64 -8.40
CA LYS A 12 8.02 -9.96 -9.68
C LYS A 12 6.86 -10.64 -10.44
N SER A 13 6.87 -11.96 -10.50
CA SER A 13 5.78 -12.73 -11.11
C SER A 13 4.46 -12.50 -10.39
N LYS A 14 4.49 -12.49 -9.05
CA LYS A 14 3.32 -12.24 -8.22
C LYS A 14 2.77 -10.82 -8.45
N ALA A 15 3.62 -9.80 -8.49
CA ALA A 15 3.20 -8.42 -8.78
C ALA A 15 2.56 -8.28 -10.17
N LYS A 16 3.06 -9.03 -11.16
CA LYS A 16 2.44 -9.11 -12.48
C LYS A 16 1.01 -9.68 -12.39
N THR A 17 0.82 -10.75 -11.61
CA THR A 17 -0.50 -11.34 -11.33
C THR A 17 -1.43 -10.32 -10.66
N LEU A 18 -0.96 -9.60 -9.63
CA LEU A 18 -1.79 -8.61 -8.96
C LEU A 18 -2.24 -7.47 -9.89
N ARG A 19 -1.37 -7.01 -10.77
CA ARG A 19 -1.73 -6.00 -11.78
C ARG A 19 -2.75 -6.53 -12.77
N ARG A 20 -2.61 -7.77 -13.22
CA ARG A 20 -3.62 -8.41 -14.10
C ARG A 20 -4.97 -8.50 -13.40
N ASP A 21 -5.01 -9.01 -12.17
CA ASP A 21 -6.25 -9.15 -11.40
C ASP A 21 -6.89 -7.76 -11.11
N THR A 22 -6.08 -6.72 -10.93
CA THR A 22 -6.53 -5.32 -10.82
C THR A 22 -7.23 -4.86 -12.10
N ILE A 23 -6.67 -5.13 -13.28
CA ILE A 23 -7.28 -4.80 -14.58
C ILE A 23 -8.62 -5.54 -14.76
N GLU A 24 -8.67 -6.82 -14.39
CA GLU A 24 -9.90 -7.61 -14.45
C GLU A 24 -11.01 -7.01 -13.56
N MET A 25 -10.68 -6.63 -12.33
CA MET A 25 -11.63 -5.98 -11.42
C MET A 25 -12.14 -4.65 -11.97
N ILE A 26 -11.24 -3.77 -12.42
CA ILE A 26 -11.62 -2.46 -12.98
C ILE A 26 -12.50 -2.64 -14.22
N LYS A 27 -12.18 -3.63 -15.09
CA LYS A 27 -12.99 -3.94 -16.27
C LYS A 27 -14.39 -4.44 -15.88
N ALA A 28 -14.48 -5.31 -14.88
CA ALA A 28 -15.76 -5.85 -14.39
C ALA A 28 -16.63 -4.81 -13.70
N GLY A 29 -16.02 -3.88 -12.95
CA GLY A 29 -16.69 -2.78 -12.25
C GLY A 29 -17.02 -1.57 -13.13
N GLY A 30 -16.43 -1.51 -14.35
CA GLY A 30 -16.63 -0.42 -15.31
C GLY A 30 -15.73 0.79 -15.11
N ALA A 31 -15.15 0.99 -13.93
CA ALA A 31 -14.13 2.01 -13.63
C ALA A 31 -13.39 1.66 -12.34
N GLY A 32 -12.20 2.27 -12.13
CA GLY A 32 -11.41 2.09 -10.92
C GLY A 32 -10.18 2.99 -10.84
N TRP A 33 -9.43 2.84 -9.76
CA TRP A 33 -8.29 3.69 -9.39
C TRP A 33 -6.96 3.08 -9.86
N LEU A 34 -6.79 2.99 -11.18
CA LEU A 34 -5.71 2.25 -11.82
C LEU A 34 -4.31 2.73 -11.40
N GLY A 35 -4.07 4.04 -11.47
CA GLY A 35 -2.73 4.58 -11.36
C GLY A 35 -2.05 4.30 -10.03
N GLY A 36 -2.75 4.57 -8.93
CA GLY A 36 -2.24 4.36 -7.58
C GLY A 36 -2.27 2.90 -7.13
N SER A 37 -3.18 2.08 -7.70
CA SER A 37 -3.19 0.64 -7.48
C SER A 37 -1.97 -0.02 -8.11
N PHE A 38 -1.56 0.43 -9.30
CA PHE A 38 -0.40 -0.12 -9.99
C PHE A 38 0.94 0.33 -9.39
N SER A 39 1.05 1.61 -8.94
CA SER A 39 2.29 2.12 -8.37
C SER A 39 2.70 1.37 -7.10
N GLN A 40 1.75 1.02 -6.24
CA GLN A 40 2.01 0.32 -4.98
C GLN A 40 2.13 -1.21 -5.10
N ALA A 41 1.91 -1.80 -6.29
CA ALA A 41 1.77 -3.24 -6.44
C ALA A 41 3.01 -4.03 -5.99
N ASP A 42 4.23 -3.53 -6.26
CA ASP A 42 5.45 -4.20 -5.84
C ASP A 42 5.64 -4.15 -4.32
N ILE A 43 5.29 -3.03 -3.69
CA ILE A 43 5.31 -2.83 -2.24
C ILE A 43 4.32 -3.79 -1.56
N ILE A 44 3.06 -3.83 -2.03
CA ILE A 44 2.04 -4.75 -1.50
C ILE A 44 2.46 -6.20 -1.70
N THR A 45 3.07 -6.52 -2.83
CA THR A 45 3.58 -7.88 -3.08
C THR A 45 4.66 -8.25 -2.09
N ALA A 46 5.64 -7.39 -1.85
CA ALA A 46 6.70 -7.65 -0.87
C ALA A 46 6.13 -7.83 0.55
N LEU A 47 5.19 -6.99 0.95
CA LEU A 47 4.51 -7.09 2.24
C LEU A 47 3.74 -8.40 2.36
N MET A 48 2.78 -8.65 1.48
CA MET A 48 1.83 -9.76 1.62
C MET A 48 2.45 -11.14 1.36
N PHE A 49 3.45 -11.26 0.49
CA PHE A 49 3.98 -12.58 0.11
C PHE A 49 5.37 -12.88 0.66
N HIS A 50 5.94 -11.97 1.47
CA HIS A 50 7.24 -12.23 2.10
C HIS A 50 7.37 -11.69 3.51
N HIS A 51 6.90 -10.46 3.78
CA HIS A 51 7.30 -9.75 4.99
C HIS A 51 6.28 -9.83 6.14
N LEU A 52 4.99 -9.73 5.85
CA LEU A 52 3.94 -9.72 6.87
C LEU A 52 3.71 -11.10 7.48
N LYS A 53 3.57 -11.13 8.78
CA LYS A 53 3.07 -12.27 9.53
C LYS A 53 1.54 -12.29 9.44
N HIS A 54 0.97 -13.15 8.61
CA HIS A 54 -0.47 -13.28 8.44
C HIS A 54 -0.88 -14.71 8.07
N ASP A 55 -2.17 -15.04 8.28
CA ASP A 55 -2.75 -16.33 7.94
C ASP A 55 -4.13 -16.12 7.28
N PRO A 56 -4.28 -16.38 5.98
CA PRO A 56 -5.57 -16.28 5.29
C PRO A 56 -6.65 -17.22 5.85
N GLY A 57 -6.25 -18.37 6.40
CA GLY A 57 -7.16 -19.31 7.06
C GLY A 57 -7.67 -18.83 8.42
N ASN A 58 -6.97 -17.88 9.03
CA ASN A 58 -7.36 -17.25 10.29
C ASN A 58 -7.21 -15.72 10.22
N PRO A 59 -8.06 -15.01 9.45
CA PRO A 59 -7.95 -13.55 9.27
C PRO A 59 -8.15 -12.75 10.55
N LYS A 60 -8.67 -13.38 11.61
CA LYS A 60 -8.85 -12.78 12.95
C LYS A 60 -7.72 -13.09 13.92
N TRP A 61 -6.66 -13.76 13.50
CA TRP A 61 -5.52 -14.04 14.36
C TRP A 61 -4.96 -12.76 14.99
N GLU A 62 -4.96 -12.68 16.30
CA GLU A 62 -4.65 -11.46 17.05
C GLU A 62 -3.20 -11.00 16.85
N GLU A 63 -2.26 -11.95 16.71
CA GLU A 63 -0.84 -11.66 16.59
C GLU A 63 -0.36 -11.39 15.15
N ARG A 64 -1.27 -11.45 14.16
CA ARG A 64 -0.89 -11.13 12.79
C ARG A 64 -0.52 -9.66 12.64
N ASP A 65 0.39 -9.35 11.74
CA ASP A 65 0.67 -7.96 11.38
C ASP A 65 -0.55 -7.28 10.74
N ARG A 66 -0.59 -5.96 10.78
CA ARG A 66 -1.67 -5.13 10.23
C ARG A 66 -1.19 -4.34 9.03
N LEU A 67 -1.93 -4.41 7.94
CA LEU A 67 -1.73 -3.58 6.76
C LEU A 67 -2.90 -2.60 6.62
N ILE A 68 -2.60 -1.32 6.76
CA ILE A 68 -3.53 -0.22 6.52
C ILE A 68 -3.16 0.47 5.21
N VAL A 69 -4.11 0.59 4.29
CA VAL A 69 -3.92 1.39 3.08
C VAL A 69 -4.69 2.69 3.25
N SER A 70 -3.99 3.76 3.65
CA SER A 70 -4.59 5.06 3.97
C SER A 70 -5.20 5.70 2.72
N LYS A 71 -4.54 5.56 1.56
CA LYS A 71 -5.11 5.89 0.26
C LYS A 71 -6.10 4.80 -0.20
N ALA A 72 -7.18 4.63 0.54
CA ALA A 72 -8.16 3.54 0.45
C ALA A 72 -8.79 3.37 -0.94
N HIS A 73 -8.74 4.40 -1.79
CA HIS A 73 -9.17 4.33 -3.17
C HIS A 73 -8.28 3.41 -4.04
N CYS A 74 -7.03 3.16 -3.65
CA CYS A 74 -6.17 2.20 -4.36
C CYS A 74 -6.40 0.75 -3.87
N CYS A 75 -7.67 0.37 -3.71
CA CYS A 75 -8.10 -0.89 -3.12
C CYS A 75 -7.92 -2.09 -4.04
N GLU A 76 -7.93 -1.90 -5.37
CA GLU A 76 -7.95 -3.02 -6.31
C GLU A 76 -6.72 -3.93 -6.18
N THR A 77 -5.53 -3.35 -6.05
CA THR A 77 -4.31 -4.15 -5.83
C THR A 77 -4.31 -4.82 -4.46
N VAL A 78 -4.92 -4.19 -3.44
CA VAL A 78 -5.08 -4.78 -2.11
C VAL A 78 -6.01 -6.00 -2.19
N TYR A 79 -7.14 -5.86 -2.86
CA TYR A 79 -8.06 -6.99 -3.08
C TYR A 79 -7.42 -8.09 -3.93
N ALA A 80 -6.65 -7.72 -4.96
CA ALA A 80 -5.89 -8.69 -5.75
C ALA A 80 -4.91 -9.48 -4.86
N ALA A 81 -4.19 -8.80 -3.95
CA ALA A 81 -3.26 -9.45 -3.03
C ALA A 81 -3.98 -10.35 -2.01
N LEU A 82 -5.09 -9.91 -1.45
CA LEU A 82 -5.88 -10.72 -0.51
C LEU A 82 -6.51 -11.94 -1.17
N GLY A 83 -7.08 -11.79 -2.36
CA GLY A 83 -7.64 -12.92 -3.12
C GLY A 83 -6.56 -13.91 -3.55
N GLU A 84 -5.37 -13.42 -3.99
CA GLU A 84 -4.23 -14.25 -4.37
C GLU A 84 -3.60 -14.96 -3.15
N ALA A 85 -3.67 -14.36 -1.96
CA ALA A 85 -3.27 -14.98 -0.71
C ALA A 85 -4.29 -15.99 -0.17
N GLY A 86 -5.55 -15.97 -0.65
CA GLY A 86 -6.60 -16.90 -0.26
C GLY A 86 -7.53 -16.42 0.85
N TYR A 87 -7.62 -15.12 1.12
CA TYR A 87 -8.57 -14.55 2.08
C TYR A 87 -10.03 -14.67 1.62
N PHE A 88 -10.26 -14.70 0.31
CA PHE A 88 -11.57 -14.91 -0.32
C PHE A 88 -11.39 -15.48 -1.75
N ASP A 89 -12.48 -15.96 -2.32
CA ASP A 89 -12.51 -16.52 -3.67
C ASP A 89 -12.39 -15.40 -4.73
N LYS A 90 -11.46 -15.51 -5.66
CA LYS A 90 -11.24 -14.56 -6.76
C LYS A 90 -12.46 -14.33 -7.67
N LYS A 91 -13.48 -15.20 -7.61
CA LYS A 91 -14.77 -14.95 -8.33
C LYS A 91 -15.42 -13.64 -7.90
N GLU A 92 -15.15 -13.15 -6.66
CA GLU A 92 -15.65 -11.87 -6.17
C GLU A 92 -15.19 -10.67 -7.00
N TYR A 93 -14.05 -10.78 -7.72
CA TYR A 93 -13.57 -9.73 -8.63
C TYR A 93 -14.62 -9.32 -9.68
N ARG A 94 -15.50 -10.27 -10.10
CA ARG A 94 -16.55 -10.00 -11.11
C ARG A 94 -17.65 -9.07 -10.61
N SER A 95 -17.78 -8.94 -9.30
CA SER A 95 -18.77 -8.08 -8.65
C SER A 95 -18.20 -6.74 -8.16
N TYR A 96 -16.88 -6.50 -8.33
CA TYR A 96 -16.20 -5.29 -7.87
C TYR A 96 -16.98 -4.01 -8.23
N GLY A 97 -17.18 -3.14 -7.24
CA GLY A 97 -17.84 -1.84 -7.40
C GLY A 97 -19.34 -1.89 -7.71
N LYS A 98 -19.98 -3.08 -7.75
CA LYS A 98 -21.42 -3.21 -7.99
C LYS A 98 -22.20 -3.06 -6.68
N PHE A 99 -23.45 -2.64 -6.80
CA PHE A 99 -24.35 -2.52 -5.64
C PHE A 99 -24.48 -3.86 -4.90
N GLY A 100 -24.27 -3.84 -3.59
CA GLY A 100 -24.33 -5.03 -2.74
C GLY A 100 -23.10 -5.95 -2.78
N ALA A 101 -22.09 -5.66 -3.62
CA ALA A 101 -20.86 -6.43 -3.63
C ALA A 101 -20.01 -6.18 -2.38
N VAL A 102 -19.21 -7.16 -1.99
CA VAL A 102 -18.28 -7.05 -0.86
C VAL A 102 -17.06 -6.16 -1.23
N LEU A 103 -16.58 -6.26 -2.47
CA LEU A 103 -15.44 -5.50 -2.96
C LEU A 103 -15.94 -4.15 -3.52
N GLN A 104 -15.80 -3.09 -2.73
CA GLN A 104 -16.18 -1.73 -3.09
C GLN A 104 -14.99 -0.92 -3.61
N ALA A 105 -15.24 0.29 -4.17
CA ALA A 105 -14.22 1.17 -4.75
C ALA A 105 -13.28 1.83 -3.71
N HIS A 106 -13.43 1.49 -2.43
CA HIS A 106 -12.54 1.83 -1.31
C HIS A 106 -12.45 0.63 -0.39
N THR A 107 -11.38 0.57 0.40
CA THR A 107 -11.20 -0.53 1.37
C THR A 107 -12.28 -0.50 2.44
N GLU A 108 -12.88 -1.67 2.71
CA GLU A 108 -13.95 -1.85 3.70
C GLU A 108 -13.63 -3.02 4.64
N ARG A 109 -13.81 -2.85 5.95
CA ARG A 109 -13.52 -3.88 6.97
C ARG A 109 -14.39 -5.14 6.87
N ILE A 110 -15.42 -5.12 6.05
CA ILE A 110 -16.21 -6.31 5.74
C ILE A 110 -15.39 -7.34 4.94
N VAL A 111 -14.37 -6.90 4.21
CA VAL A 111 -13.47 -7.77 3.44
C VAL A 111 -12.45 -8.40 4.39
N PRO A 112 -12.35 -9.74 4.46
CA PRO A 112 -11.35 -10.40 5.29
C PRO A 112 -9.93 -9.92 4.98
N GLY A 113 -9.16 -9.56 6.01
CA GLY A 113 -7.80 -9.01 5.86
C GLY A 113 -7.72 -7.49 5.70
N ILE A 114 -8.85 -6.78 5.61
CA ILE A 114 -8.89 -5.32 5.65
C ILE A 114 -9.10 -4.83 7.08
N GLU A 115 -8.22 -3.95 7.56
CA GLU A 115 -8.26 -3.40 8.92
C GLU A 115 -9.06 -2.10 9.01
N TYR A 116 -9.10 -1.32 7.92
CA TYR A 116 -9.55 0.05 7.92
C TYR A 116 -10.52 0.32 6.77
N SER A 117 -11.74 0.76 7.11
CA SER A 117 -12.68 1.32 6.12
C SER A 117 -12.29 2.76 5.85
N GLY A 118 -11.69 2.99 4.70
CA GLY A 118 -11.12 4.27 4.35
C GLY A 118 -11.91 5.02 3.26
N GLY A 119 -11.42 6.25 2.95
CA GLY A 119 -11.99 7.10 1.89
C GLY A 119 -11.57 8.54 2.07
N SER A 120 -11.64 9.09 3.29
CA SER A 120 -11.08 10.38 3.63
C SER A 120 -9.57 10.25 3.81
N LEU A 121 -8.81 10.92 2.94
CA LEU A 121 -7.34 10.87 2.98
C LEU A 121 -6.78 11.45 4.29
N GLY A 122 -5.59 11.00 4.67
CA GLY A 122 -4.85 11.45 5.85
C GLY A 122 -5.26 10.76 7.16
N GLN A 123 -6.40 10.05 7.22
CA GLN A 123 -6.88 9.43 8.46
C GLN A 123 -6.23 8.07 8.76
N GLY A 124 -5.81 7.34 7.73
CA GLY A 124 -5.29 5.99 7.89
C GLY A 124 -4.05 5.89 8.76
N LEU A 125 -3.15 6.90 8.72
CA LEU A 125 -1.96 6.91 9.58
C LEU A 125 -2.32 7.08 11.07
N SER A 126 -3.33 7.90 11.39
CA SER A 126 -3.83 8.05 12.76
C SER A 126 -4.46 6.75 13.27
N PHE A 127 -5.22 6.06 12.41
CA PHE A 127 -5.76 4.73 12.72
C PHE A 127 -4.64 3.71 12.94
N ALA A 128 -3.63 3.68 12.05
CA ALA A 128 -2.47 2.80 12.17
C ALA A 128 -1.67 3.06 13.46
N LEU A 129 -1.53 4.33 13.85
CA LEU A 129 -0.92 4.71 15.12
C LEU A 129 -1.70 4.12 16.31
N GLY A 130 -3.02 4.24 16.30
CA GLY A 130 -3.88 3.66 17.35
C GLY A 130 -3.72 2.14 17.47
N GLU A 131 -3.71 1.43 16.34
CA GLU A 131 -3.46 -0.02 16.27
C GLU A 131 -2.07 -0.38 16.79
N ALA A 132 -1.03 0.36 16.39
CA ALA A 132 0.33 0.11 16.85
C ALA A 132 0.51 0.36 18.35
N MET A 133 -0.14 1.37 18.89
CA MET A 133 -0.17 1.63 20.34
C MET A 133 -0.92 0.52 21.08
N ALA A 134 -2.08 0.07 20.55
CA ALA A 134 -2.85 -1.02 21.14
C ALA A 134 -2.04 -2.32 21.26
N ALA A 135 -1.21 -2.64 20.27
CA ALA A 135 -0.31 -3.79 20.28
C ALA A 135 0.70 -3.78 21.43
N ARG A 136 0.95 -2.63 22.06
CA ARG A 136 1.95 -2.41 23.12
C ARG A 136 1.36 -2.39 24.53
N ILE A 137 0.03 -2.27 24.67
CA ILE A 137 -0.62 -2.13 25.98
C ILE A 137 -0.34 -3.36 26.85
N GLY A 138 0.28 -3.12 28.01
CA GLY A 138 0.59 -4.16 28.98
C GLY A 138 1.64 -5.18 28.55
N ARG A 139 2.43 -4.89 27.50
CA ARG A 139 3.41 -5.81 26.93
C ARG A 139 4.82 -5.19 26.90
N PRO A 140 5.88 -5.95 27.17
CA PRO A 140 7.26 -5.49 27.02
C PRO A 140 7.67 -5.37 25.53
N THR A 141 7.03 -6.16 24.65
CA THR A 141 7.21 -6.13 23.20
C THR A 141 5.85 -6.03 22.52
N PRO A 142 5.73 -5.34 21.39
CA PRO A 142 4.47 -5.27 20.63
C PRO A 142 3.99 -6.66 20.20
N LEU A 143 2.68 -6.88 20.24
CA LEU A 143 2.07 -8.13 19.81
C LEU A 143 2.20 -8.35 18.30
N TYR A 144 2.14 -7.24 17.54
CA TYR A 144 2.24 -7.20 16.08
C TYR A 144 2.82 -5.87 15.61
N ARG A 145 3.21 -5.83 14.35
CA ARG A 145 3.62 -4.62 13.64
C ARG A 145 2.47 -4.07 12.82
N VAL A 146 2.53 -2.78 12.54
CA VAL A 146 1.54 -2.08 11.72
C VAL A 146 2.25 -1.38 10.57
N PHE A 147 1.81 -1.66 9.35
CA PHE A 147 2.29 -1.06 8.12
C PHE A 147 1.18 -0.19 7.53
N CYS A 148 1.49 1.07 7.23
CA CYS A 148 0.53 2.02 6.68
C CYS A 148 1.03 2.55 5.34
N ILE A 149 0.31 2.29 4.25
CA ILE A 149 0.64 2.84 2.92
C ILE A 149 -0.13 4.14 2.71
N LEU A 150 0.61 5.21 2.47
CA LEU A 150 0.09 6.54 2.14
C LEU A 150 0.41 6.92 0.69
N GLY A 151 -0.33 7.86 0.13
CA GLY A 151 0.06 8.56 -1.09
C GLY A 151 0.90 9.80 -0.77
N ASP A 152 1.78 10.19 -1.69
CA ASP A 152 2.55 11.43 -1.57
C ASP A 152 1.64 12.66 -1.52
N GLY A 153 0.64 12.76 -2.41
CA GLY A 153 -0.36 13.83 -2.36
C GLY A 153 -1.23 13.79 -1.09
N GLU A 154 -1.46 12.61 -0.51
CA GLU A 154 -2.15 12.44 0.77
C GLU A 154 -1.38 13.08 1.93
N CYS A 155 -0.06 13.11 1.86
CA CYS A 155 0.78 13.75 2.88
C CYS A 155 0.61 15.28 2.94
N ASN A 156 -0.19 15.90 2.07
CA ASN A 156 -0.62 17.28 2.21
C ASN A 156 -1.71 17.47 3.29
N GLU A 157 -2.36 16.39 3.74
CA GLU A 157 -3.35 16.44 4.81
C GLU A 157 -2.66 16.70 6.17
N GLY A 158 -3.18 17.71 6.92
CA GLY A 158 -2.62 18.09 8.22
C GLY A 158 -2.62 16.94 9.23
N GLN A 159 -3.65 16.08 9.18
CA GLN A 159 -3.78 14.93 10.08
C GLN A 159 -2.65 13.90 9.93
N VAL A 160 -2.02 13.79 8.76
CA VAL A 160 -0.82 12.96 8.59
C VAL A 160 0.28 13.44 9.53
N TRP A 161 0.55 14.74 9.56
CA TRP A 161 1.62 15.35 10.39
C TRP A 161 1.28 15.33 11.88
N GLU A 162 0.01 15.43 12.25
CA GLU A 162 -0.44 15.22 13.65
C GLU A 162 -0.11 13.78 14.10
N ALA A 163 -0.41 12.77 13.29
CA ALA A 163 -0.05 11.39 13.58
C ALA A 163 1.47 11.18 13.62
N VAL A 164 2.21 11.82 12.71
CA VAL A 164 3.68 11.78 12.66
C VAL A 164 4.27 12.30 13.97
N MET A 165 3.83 13.46 14.46
CA MET A 165 4.29 14.02 15.73
C MET A 165 3.97 13.09 16.91
N ALA A 166 2.75 12.56 16.97
CA ALA A 166 2.33 11.69 18.06
C ALA A 166 3.11 10.36 18.07
N ALA A 167 3.29 9.72 16.90
CA ALA A 167 4.05 8.47 16.79
C ALA A 167 5.50 8.62 17.27
N ALA A 168 6.16 9.71 16.90
CA ALA A 168 7.52 10.00 17.36
C ALA A 168 7.58 10.29 18.85
N HIS A 169 6.64 11.08 19.39
CA HIS A 169 6.56 11.40 20.82
C HIS A 169 6.43 10.13 21.68
N TYR A 170 5.54 9.21 21.28
CA TYR A 170 5.31 7.95 22.00
C TYR A 170 6.29 6.83 21.60
N LYS A 171 7.27 7.12 20.73
CA LYS A 171 8.28 6.16 20.25
C LYS A 171 7.65 4.85 19.77
N VAL A 172 6.66 4.96 18.86
CA VAL A 172 5.88 3.82 18.37
C VAL A 172 6.68 3.09 17.29
N ASP A 173 7.64 2.29 17.69
CA ASP A 173 8.63 1.61 16.86
C ASP A 173 8.11 0.39 16.08
N ASN A 174 6.90 -0.05 16.39
CA ASN A 174 6.18 -1.08 15.64
C ASN A 174 5.26 -0.50 14.55
N LEU A 175 5.39 0.80 14.21
CA LEU A 175 4.69 1.47 13.13
C LEU A 175 5.65 1.80 11.99
N VAL A 176 5.30 1.35 10.77
CA VAL A 176 6.02 1.64 9.53
C VAL A 176 5.08 2.35 8.56
N ALA A 177 5.36 3.60 8.23
CA ALA A 177 4.69 4.34 7.17
C ALA A 177 5.44 4.14 5.85
N ILE A 178 4.72 3.81 4.77
CA ILE A 178 5.30 3.65 3.43
C ILE A 178 4.60 4.65 2.51
N ILE A 179 5.35 5.59 2.00
CA ILE A 179 4.84 6.65 1.14
C ILE A 179 5.02 6.23 -0.32
N ASP A 180 3.92 5.91 -1.00
CA ASP A 180 3.90 5.70 -2.45
C ASP A 180 4.11 7.04 -3.17
N HIS A 181 5.40 7.38 -3.37
CA HIS A 181 5.82 8.62 -4.00
C HIS A 181 5.78 8.49 -5.52
N ASN A 182 4.57 8.40 -6.06
CA ASN A 182 4.32 8.29 -7.50
C ASN A 182 4.27 9.65 -8.22
N LYS A 183 4.41 10.77 -7.49
CA LYS A 183 4.51 12.16 -7.94
C LYS A 183 3.20 12.76 -8.47
N PHE A 184 2.07 12.06 -8.31
CA PHE A 184 0.76 12.53 -8.79
C PHE A 184 -0.31 12.48 -7.72
N GLN A 185 -1.10 13.53 -7.63
CA GLN A 185 -2.36 13.54 -6.89
C GLN A 185 -3.51 13.92 -7.81
N SER A 186 -4.63 13.20 -7.74
CA SER A 186 -5.82 13.47 -8.59
C SER A 186 -5.44 13.81 -10.04
N GLY A 187 -5.68 15.03 -10.48
CA GLY A 187 -5.49 15.48 -11.84
C GLY A 187 -4.13 16.13 -12.15
N SER A 188 -3.16 16.17 -11.22
CA SER A 188 -1.91 16.94 -11.41
C SER A 188 -0.72 16.32 -10.67
N LYS A 189 0.47 16.84 -10.94
CA LYS A 189 1.66 16.52 -10.13
C LYS A 189 1.52 17.10 -8.72
N VAL A 190 2.08 16.41 -7.74
CA VAL A 190 2.12 16.88 -6.33
C VAL A 190 2.89 18.18 -6.22
N GLU A 191 4.03 18.30 -6.91
CA GLU A 191 4.88 19.51 -6.88
C GLU A 191 4.17 20.78 -7.37
N ASP A 192 3.20 20.63 -8.30
CA ASP A 192 2.41 21.74 -8.85
C ASP A 192 1.28 22.19 -7.90
N ARG A 193 0.98 21.41 -6.87
CA ARG A 193 -0.06 21.69 -5.87
C ARG A 193 0.52 22.22 -4.58
N ILE A 194 1.07 21.34 -3.77
CA ILE A 194 1.81 21.68 -2.55
C ILE A 194 3.04 20.77 -2.52
N ASN A 195 4.20 21.38 -2.74
CA ASN A 195 5.47 20.65 -2.78
C ASN A 195 5.90 20.20 -1.38
N LEU A 196 6.06 18.89 -1.20
CA LEU A 196 6.51 18.30 0.06
C LEU A 196 8.00 17.91 0.06
N ILE A 197 8.72 18.16 -1.05
CA ILE A 197 10.17 17.90 -1.09
C ILE A 197 10.92 18.97 -0.27
N PRO A 198 11.96 18.61 0.50
CA PRO A 198 12.48 17.26 0.69
C PRO A 198 11.60 16.45 1.68
N MET A 199 11.11 15.29 1.23
CA MET A 199 10.14 14.52 2.02
C MET A 199 10.82 13.76 3.16
N VAL A 200 11.93 13.07 2.91
CA VAL A 200 12.66 12.28 3.91
C VAL A 200 13.08 13.14 5.09
N GLU A 201 13.67 14.30 4.84
CA GLU A 201 14.14 15.23 5.87
C GLU A 201 12.99 15.75 6.73
N LYS A 202 11.80 15.93 6.16
CA LYS A 202 10.62 16.32 6.96
C LYS A 202 10.26 15.23 7.97
N TRP A 203 10.17 13.97 7.54
CA TRP A 203 9.90 12.85 8.45
C TRP A 203 10.99 12.71 9.51
N GLN A 204 12.27 12.84 9.13
CA GLN A 204 13.41 12.79 10.06
C GLN A 204 13.35 13.93 11.09
N THR A 205 12.99 15.15 10.67
CA THR A 205 12.85 16.31 11.57
C THR A 205 11.78 16.08 12.64
N PHE A 206 10.73 15.33 12.30
CA PHE A 206 9.72 14.92 13.27
C PHE A 206 10.12 13.71 14.14
N GLY A 207 11.35 13.19 14.00
CA GLY A 207 11.87 12.10 14.85
C GLY A 207 11.59 10.69 14.34
N TRP A 208 11.30 10.53 13.06
CA TRP A 208 11.16 9.23 12.42
C TRP A 208 12.49 8.76 11.82
N ASN A 209 12.72 7.45 11.83
CA ASN A 209 13.76 6.84 11.00
C ASN A 209 13.25 6.75 9.56
N ALA A 210 13.60 7.75 8.74
CA ALA A 210 13.09 7.85 7.38
C ALA A 210 14.19 7.58 6.35
N VAL A 211 13.86 6.80 5.34
CA VAL A 211 14.73 6.45 4.20
C VAL A 211 13.96 6.56 2.89
N GLU A 212 14.68 6.75 1.79
CA GLU A 212 14.10 6.66 0.45
C GLU A 212 14.62 5.42 -0.30
N ILE A 213 13.78 4.87 -1.17
CA ILE A 213 14.07 3.68 -1.97
C ILE A 213 13.47 3.78 -3.38
N ASP A 214 13.98 2.99 -4.31
CA ASP A 214 13.24 2.63 -5.51
C ASP A 214 12.11 1.65 -5.14
N GLY A 215 10.85 2.11 -5.22
CA GLY A 215 9.65 1.33 -4.87
C GLY A 215 9.33 0.19 -5.84
N HIS A 216 10.17 -0.02 -6.87
CA HIS A 216 10.09 -1.15 -7.81
C HIS A 216 11.30 -2.09 -7.71
N ASN A 217 12.27 -1.77 -6.84
CA ASN A 217 13.43 -2.60 -6.57
C ASN A 217 13.19 -3.47 -5.32
N TYR A 218 12.91 -4.75 -5.52
CA TYR A 218 12.61 -5.66 -4.40
C TYR A 218 13.75 -5.77 -3.38
N THR A 219 15.01 -5.67 -3.81
CA THR A 219 16.14 -5.69 -2.87
C THR A 219 16.09 -4.49 -1.93
N GLU A 220 15.78 -3.30 -2.46
CA GLU A 220 15.64 -2.08 -1.64
C GLU A 220 14.40 -2.14 -0.75
N ILE A 221 13.25 -2.57 -1.29
CA ILE A 221 12.00 -2.72 -0.52
C ILE A 221 12.22 -3.66 0.68
N LEU A 222 12.73 -4.86 0.44
CA LEU A 222 12.93 -5.86 1.48
C LEU A 222 13.99 -5.41 2.50
N THR A 223 15.07 -4.77 2.04
CA THR A 223 16.10 -4.22 2.94
C THR A 223 15.55 -3.13 3.85
N ALA A 224 14.72 -2.22 3.32
CA ALA A 224 14.11 -1.16 4.11
C ALA A 224 13.14 -1.71 5.17
N LEU A 225 12.31 -2.70 4.79
CA LEU A 225 11.39 -3.37 5.71
C LEU A 225 12.13 -4.11 6.83
N GLU A 226 13.18 -4.89 6.49
CA GLU A 226 13.99 -5.59 7.50
C GLU A 226 14.76 -4.63 8.42
N ASN A 227 15.22 -3.49 7.90
CA ASN A 227 15.91 -2.49 8.73
C ASN A 227 14.94 -1.84 9.71
N ALA A 228 13.67 -1.60 9.31
CA ALA A 228 12.64 -1.13 10.21
C ALA A 228 12.41 -2.11 11.37
N ASP A 229 12.43 -3.42 11.11
CA ASP A 229 12.29 -4.44 12.15
C ASP A 229 13.46 -4.48 13.15
N LYS A 230 14.64 -4.09 12.71
CA LYS A 230 15.90 -4.19 13.49
C LYS A 230 16.27 -2.92 14.23
N THR A 231 15.55 -1.81 14.03
CA THR A 231 15.88 -0.50 14.60
C THR A 231 14.78 -0.04 15.56
N PRO A 232 14.86 -0.40 16.85
CA PRO A 232 13.83 -0.05 17.83
C PRO A 232 13.93 1.41 18.27
N GLY A 233 12.89 1.88 18.96
CA GLY A 233 12.86 3.14 19.71
C GLY A 233 12.32 4.34 18.96
N GLN A 234 11.98 4.22 17.67
CA GLN A 234 11.35 5.27 16.88
C GLN A 234 10.52 4.69 15.73
N PRO A 235 9.45 5.36 15.28
CA PRO A 235 8.70 4.92 14.12
C PRO A 235 9.51 5.05 12.82
N HIS A 236 9.10 4.30 11.78
CA HIS A 236 9.83 4.20 10.52
C HIS A 236 9.01 4.76 9.36
N ALA A 237 9.67 5.49 8.45
CA ALA A 237 9.09 5.97 7.21
C ALA A 237 9.93 5.53 6.00
N ILE A 238 9.27 4.96 5.00
CA ILE A 238 9.90 4.52 3.75
C ILE A 238 9.28 5.35 2.62
N VAL A 239 10.02 6.30 2.08
CA VAL A 239 9.61 7.06 0.88
C VAL A 239 9.98 6.24 -0.34
N ALA A 240 9.00 5.55 -0.90
CA ALA A 240 9.18 4.67 -2.05
C ALA A 240 8.92 5.44 -3.36
N HIS A 241 9.97 5.73 -4.11
CA HIS A 241 9.85 6.32 -5.43
C HIS A 241 9.24 5.32 -6.40
N THR A 242 8.02 5.60 -6.84
CA THR A 242 7.27 4.72 -7.71
C THR A 242 6.87 5.41 -9.02
N VAL A 243 6.37 4.63 -9.97
CA VAL A 243 5.85 5.11 -11.24
C VAL A 243 4.35 4.86 -11.26
N LYS A 244 3.56 5.94 -11.44
CA LYS A 244 2.11 5.82 -11.62
C LYS A 244 1.79 4.93 -12.82
N CYS A 245 0.89 3.98 -12.66
CA CYS A 245 0.54 2.97 -13.67
C CYS A 245 1.67 1.99 -14.04
N LYS A 246 2.64 1.74 -13.13
CA LYS A 246 3.77 0.81 -13.36
C LYS A 246 3.34 -0.56 -13.87
N GLY A 247 4.05 -1.06 -14.87
CA GLY A 247 3.90 -2.44 -15.37
C GLY A 247 3.18 -2.56 -16.70
N VAL A 248 2.58 -1.46 -17.21
CA VAL A 248 2.08 -1.34 -18.59
C VAL A 248 2.72 -0.11 -19.21
N PRO A 249 3.76 -0.27 -20.05
CA PRO A 249 4.56 0.85 -20.56
C PRO A 249 3.73 1.98 -21.18
N ALA A 250 2.66 1.64 -21.88
CA ALA A 250 1.76 2.62 -22.50
C ALA A 250 0.98 3.47 -21.48
N PHE A 251 0.88 3.02 -20.22
CA PHE A 251 0.17 3.73 -19.15
C PHE A 251 1.10 4.46 -18.19
N GLU A 252 2.38 4.06 -18.13
CA GLU A 252 3.37 4.64 -17.21
C GLU A 252 3.45 6.16 -17.38
N HIS A 253 3.60 6.87 -16.27
CA HIS A 253 3.66 8.34 -16.19
C HIS A 253 2.40 9.08 -16.68
N LYS A 254 1.34 8.36 -17.09
CA LYS A 254 0.05 8.98 -17.39
C LYS A 254 -0.78 9.18 -16.12
N ASN A 255 -1.54 10.25 -16.09
CA ASN A 255 -2.42 10.54 -14.96
C ASN A 255 -3.74 9.76 -15.07
N LEU A 256 -3.67 8.43 -15.10
CA LEU A 256 -4.83 7.55 -15.03
C LEU A 256 -5.20 7.32 -13.55
N HIS A 257 -5.76 8.34 -12.90
CA HIS A 257 -6.12 8.30 -11.48
C HIS A 257 -7.37 7.43 -11.28
N PHE A 258 -8.53 7.94 -11.67
CA PHE A 258 -9.78 7.16 -11.77
C PHE A 258 -10.18 7.07 -13.24
N CYS A 259 -10.28 5.87 -13.76
CA CYS A 259 -10.51 5.70 -15.19
C CYS A 259 -11.43 4.53 -15.52
N LYS A 260 -12.09 4.65 -16.67
CA LYS A 260 -12.73 3.53 -17.36
C LYS A 260 -11.72 2.92 -18.32
N LEU A 261 -11.59 1.61 -18.30
CA LEU A 261 -10.78 0.89 -19.28
C LEU A 261 -11.59 0.73 -20.57
N THR A 262 -11.11 1.32 -21.66
CA THR A 262 -11.61 0.97 -23.01
C THR A 262 -11.20 -0.46 -23.36
N ASP A 263 -11.82 -1.03 -24.41
CA ASP A 263 -11.45 -2.38 -24.85
C ASP A 263 -10.00 -2.43 -25.33
N ASP A 264 -9.53 -1.38 -26.01
CA ASP A 264 -8.14 -1.26 -26.46
C ASP A 264 -7.17 -1.18 -25.28
N MET A 265 -7.46 -0.34 -24.28
CA MET A 265 -6.64 -0.26 -23.06
C MET A 265 -6.58 -1.61 -22.32
N TYR A 266 -7.73 -2.30 -22.23
CA TYR A 266 -7.78 -3.61 -21.62
C TYR A 266 -6.92 -4.61 -22.39
N ALA A 267 -7.09 -4.68 -23.73
CA ALA A 267 -6.30 -5.57 -24.59
C ALA A 267 -4.79 -5.29 -24.49
N GLU A 268 -4.40 -4.00 -24.51
CA GLU A 268 -3.00 -3.58 -24.38
C GLU A 268 -2.41 -4.00 -23.02
N ALA A 269 -3.15 -3.78 -21.91
CA ALA A 269 -2.71 -4.19 -20.60
C ALA A 269 -2.57 -5.72 -20.50
N MET A 270 -3.55 -6.47 -20.99
CA MET A 270 -3.53 -7.94 -20.96
C MET A 270 -2.44 -8.53 -21.86
N ALA A 271 -2.07 -7.90 -22.96
CA ALA A 271 -0.94 -8.33 -23.78
C ALA A 271 0.41 -8.27 -23.03
N VAL A 272 0.55 -7.32 -22.10
CA VAL A 272 1.76 -7.18 -21.27
C VAL A 272 1.69 -8.06 -20.00
N LEU A 273 0.51 -8.12 -19.38
CA LEU A 273 0.30 -8.77 -18.07
C LEU A 273 -0.13 -10.24 -18.17
N GLY A 274 -0.49 -10.70 -19.34
CA GLY A 274 -1.10 -11.98 -19.69
C GLY A 274 -0.44 -13.26 -19.27
#